data_59b15351fabebbc93b353c291803a58b
#
_entry.id   59b15351fabebbc93b353c291803a58b
#
_cell.length_a   1.000
_cell.length_b   1.000
_cell.length_c   1.000
_cell.angle_alpha   90.00
_cell.angle_beta   90.00
_cell.angle_gamma   90.00
#
_symmetry.space_group_name_H-M   'P 1'
#
loop_
_entity.id
_entity.type
_entity.pdbx_description
1 polymer ?
#
loop_
_entity_poly.entity_id
_entity_poly.type
_entity_poly.pdbx_seq_one_letter_code
_entity_poly.pdbx_strand_id
1 'polypeptide(L)'
;FMKDNGIPTDALESGKKKLLIVDDDQDLVDLIKDGFERDGQFEIRTANNGFDAGMGVKEFRPDLVVLDVMLPDINGKEVCHRVRSDPALDSVKILCISGMVEHNKVEELREAGANDFMQKPFAIDDLVTRACGLLEMERSLA
;
A
#
# COMPACT_ATOMS: atom_id res chain seq x y z
N PHE A 1 -3.77 -23.48 -20.78
CA PHE A 1 -3.57 -23.08 -20.95
C PHE A 1 -3.28 -22.78 -20.73
N MET A 2 -3.14 -22.59 -20.46
CA MET A 2 -2.74 -22.18 -20.35
C MET A 2 -1.94 -22.20 -20.11
N LYS A 3 -1.49 -22.37 -20.02
CA LYS A 3 -0.79 -22.21 -20.00
C LYS A 3 -0.36 -21.91 -20.47
N ASP A 4 -0.16 -22.01 -20.78
CA ASP A 4 0.20 -21.51 -21.27
C ASP A 4 0.10 -20.82 -21.62
N ASN A 5 0.10 -20.75 -22.00
CA ASN A 5 -0.03 -19.78 -22.23
C ASN A 5 -0.37 -18.83 -21.80
N GLY A 6 -0.30 -18.46 -21.59
CA GLY A 6 -0.44 -17.59 -21.09
C GLY A 6 -1.06 -17.12 -20.25
N ILE A 7 -1.48 -17.13 -19.77
CA ILE A 7 -2.04 -16.71 -18.98
C ILE A 7 -1.79 -16.00 -18.22
N PRO A 8 -1.72 -15.13 -18.33
CA PRO A 8 -1.46 -14.39 -17.33
C PRO A 8 -2.36 -14.22 -16.33
N THR A 9 -2.61 -14.64 -16.23
CA THR A 9 -3.42 -15.04 -15.18
C THR A 9 -2.69 -15.24 -13.91
N ASP A 10 -1.53 -14.66 -13.81
CA ASP A 10 -0.68 -14.87 -12.66
C ASP A 10 -1.33 -14.47 -11.35
N ALA A 11 -1.98 -13.32 -11.32
CA ALA A 11 -2.61 -12.85 -10.09
C ALA A 11 -3.75 -13.79 -9.68
N LEU A 12 -4.49 -14.27 -10.66
CA LEU A 12 -5.58 -15.19 -10.37
C LEU A 12 -5.06 -16.51 -9.87
N GLU A 13 -3.98 -16.98 -10.48
CA GLU A 13 -3.43 -18.29 -10.13
C GLU A 13 -2.79 -18.27 -8.75
N SER A 14 -2.12 -17.18 -8.43
CA SER A 14 -1.44 -17.08 -7.14
C SER A 14 -2.40 -16.79 -6.00
N GLY A 15 -3.52 -16.13 -6.28
CA GLY A 15 -4.42 -15.67 -5.25
C GLY A 15 -3.83 -14.58 -4.40
N LYS A 16 -2.72 -13.99 -4.82
CA LYS A 16 -2.04 -12.97 -4.02
C LYS A 16 -2.68 -11.61 -4.17
N LYS A 17 -2.65 -10.85 -3.09
CA LYS A 17 -3.06 -9.45 -3.09
C LYS A 17 -1.89 -8.59 -3.52
N LYS A 18 -2.20 -7.51 -4.21
CA LYS A 18 -1.18 -6.59 -4.71
C LYS A 18 -0.98 -5.46 -3.71
N LEU A 19 0.26 -5.24 -3.34
CA LEU A 19 0.64 -4.23 -2.36
C LEU A 19 1.64 -3.27 -2.97
N LEU A 20 1.36 -1.96 -2.85
CA LEU A 20 2.31 -0.92 -3.22
C LEU A 20 2.80 -0.24 -1.95
N ILE A 21 4.10 -0.22 -1.73
CA ILE A 21 4.71 0.44 -0.56
C ILE A 21 5.37 1.73 -1.03
N VAL A 22 4.98 2.85 -0.43
CA VAL A 22 5.46 4.18 -0.82
C VAL A 22 6.08 4.88 0.37
N ASP A 23 7.41 5.05 0.33
CA ASP A 23 8.14 5.78 1.36
C ASP A 23 9.51 6.13 0.76
N ASP A 24 10.03 7.32 1.10
CA ASP A 24 11.33 7.74 0.58
C ASP A 24 12.48 7.17 1.41
N ASP A 25 12.19 6.55 2.55
CA ASP A 25 13.19 5.87 3.37
C ASP A 25 13.32 4.43 2.89
N GLN A 26 14.35 4.17 2.09
CA GLN A 26 14.53 2.86 1.48
C GLN A 26 14.73 1.76 2.51
N ASP A 27 15.38 2.07 3.63
CA ASP A 27 15.57 1.06 4.67
C ASP A 27 14.24 0.62 5.26
N LEU A 28 13.33 1.56 5.46
CA LEU A 28 12.00 1.23 5.96
C LEU A 28 11.20 0.46 4.92
N VAL A 29 11.29 0.86 3.65
CA VAL A 29 10.63 0.13 2.55
C VAL A 29 11.08 -1.31 2.55
N ASP A 30 12.39 -1.54 2.68
CA ASP A 30 12.93 -2.91 2.68
C ASP A 30 12.43 -3.73 3.85
N LEU A 31 12.33 -3.12 5.04
CA LEU A 31 11.81 -3.80 6.22
C LEU A 31 10.34 -4.16 6.05
N ILE A 32 9.56 -3.23 5.53
CA ILE A 32 8.12 -3.47 5.30
C ILE A 32 7.95 -4.58 4.28
N LYS A 33 8.68 -4.48 3.16
CA LYS A 33 8.60 -5.48 2.10
C LYS A 33 8.93 -6.86 2.64
N ASP A 34 10.00 -6.96 3.44
CA ASP A 34 10.42 -8.22 4.02
C ASP A 34 9.32 -8.83 4.90
N GLY A 35 8.65 -7.99 5.70
CA GLY A 35 7.56 -8.47 6.55
C GLY A 35 6.40 -9.03 5.76
N PHE A 36 6.01 -8.36 4.68
CA PHE A 36 4.93 -8.84 3.84
C PHE A 36 5.33 -10.07 3.03
N GLU A 37 6.61 -10.14 2.61
CA GLU A 37 7.09 -11.32 1.91
C GLU A 37 7.08 -12.56 2.81
N ARG A 38 7.39 -12.39 4.09
CA ARG A 38 7.34 -13.51 5.03
C ARG A 38 5.93 -14.00 5.24
N ASP A 39 4.94 -13.11 5.19
CA ASP A 39 3.55 -13.53 5.26
C ASP A 39 3.15 -14.33 4.02
N GLY A 40 3.70 -13.99 2.87
CA GLY A 40 3.59 -14.81 1.66
C GLY A 40 2.35 -14.64 0.83
N GLN A 41 1.44 -13.74 1.22
CA GLN A 41 0.16 -13.57 0.52
C GLN A 41 0.15 -12.38 -0.43
N PHE A 42 1.28 -11.70 -0.62
CA PHE A 42 1.31 -10.43 -1.34
C PHE A 42 2.26 -10.44 -2.52
N GLU A 43 1.84 -9.79 -3.59
CA GLU A 43 2.71 -9.40 -4.70
C GLU A 43 3.05 -7.92 -4.48
N ILE A 44 4.32 -7.58 -4.40
CA ILE A 44 4.75 -6.29 -3.85
C ILE A 44 5.49 -5.47 -4.89
N ARG A 45 5.12 -4.18 -4.96
CA ARG A 45 5.90 -3.17 -5.67
C ARG A 45 6.18 -2.02 -4.72
N THR A 46 7.19 -1.22 -5.04
CA THR A 46 7.60 -0.12 -4.18
C THR A 46 7.76 1.16 -4.99
N ALA A 47 7.64 2.30 -4.31
CA ALA A 47 7.88 3.62 -4.88
C ALA A 47 8.48 4.50 -3.79
N ASN A 48 9.33 5.45 -4.18
CA ASN A 48 10.04 6.30 -3.22
C ASN A 48 9.60 7.75 -3.25
N ASN A 49 8.64 8.08 -4.08
CA ASN A 49 8.13 9.45 -4.19
C ASN A 49 6.70 9.41 -4.72
N GLY A 50 6.07 10.58 -4.71
CA GLY A 50 4.66 10.66 -5.09
C GLY A 50 4.40 10.44 -6.57
N PHE A 51 5.32 10.88 -7.42
CA PHE A 51 5.17 10.67 -8.86
C PHE A 51 5.17 9.18 -9.18
N ASP A 52 6.16 8.46 -8.66
CA ASP A 52 6.25 7.01 -8.89
C ASP A 52 5.08 6.28 -8.22
N ALA A 53 4.60 6.79 -7.09
CA ALA A 53 3.43 6.21 -6.44
C ALA A 53 2.21 6.30 -7.35
N GLY A 54 2.00 7.48 -7.97
CA GLY A 54 0.88 7.67 -8.87
C GLY A 54 0.93 6.76 -10.07
N MET A 55 2.12 6.61 -10.64
CA MET A 55 2.30 5.69 -11.76
C MET A 55 2.07 4.24 -11.33
N GLY A 56 2.59 3.88 -10.15
CA GLY A 56 2.45 2.53 -9.64
C GLY A 56 1.00 2.16 -9.40
N VAL A 57 0.19 3.09 -8.88
CA VAL A 57 -1.22 2.81 -8.65
C VAL A 57 -1.93 2.53 -9.98
N LYS A 58 -1.64 3.31 -11.00
CA LYS A 58 -2.28 3.13 -12.30
C LYS A 58 -1.86 1.86 -13.00
N GLU A 59 -0.56 1.55 -12.96
CA GLU A 59 -0.02 0.42 -13.69
C GLU A 59 -0.25 -0.91 -12.98
N PHE A 60 -0.02 -0.91 -11.69
CA PHE A 60 -0.07 -2.13 -10.89
C PHE A 60 -1.47 -2.45 -10.38
N ARG A 61 -2.29 -1.41 -10.17
CA ARG A 61 -3.65 -1.54 -9.62
C ARG A 61 -3.64 -2.34 -8.33
N PRO A 62 -2.98 -1.80 -7.31
CA PRO A 62 -2.83 -2.53 -6.05
C PRO A 62 -4.16 -2.67 -5.33
N ASP A 63 -4.25 -3.68 -4.47
CA ASP A 63 -5.36 -3.81 -3.54
C ASP A 63 -5.16 -2.90 -2.35
N LEU A 64 -3.90 -2.66 -1.97
CA LEU A 64 -3.54 -1.83 -0.82
C LEU A 64 -2.31 -1.00 -1.14
N VAL A 65 -2.35 0.27 -0.73
CA VAL A 65 -1.18 1.14 -0.76
C VAL A 65 -0.81 1.48 0.68
N VAL A 66 0.43 1.21 1.07
CA VAL A 66 1.01 1.70 2.32
C VAL A 66 1.76 2.97 1.97
N LEU A 67 1.31 4.10 2.48
CA LEU A 67 1.69 5.41 1.98
C LEU A 67 2.24 6.30 3.08
N ASP A 68 3.51 6.69 2.95
CA ASP A 68 4.08 7.72 3.82
C ASP A 68 3.49 9.07 3.43
N VAL A 69 3.01 9.82 4.40
CA VAL A 69 2.41 11.13 4.12
C VAL A 69 3.44 12.21 3.83
N MET A 70 4.70 12.01 4.20
CA MET A 70 5.76 12.99 4.00
C MET A 70 6.70 12.53 2.90
N LEU A 71 6.29 12.74 1.65
CA LEU A 71 7.12 12.40 0.50
C LEU A 71 7.85 13.64 0.01
N PRO A 72 9.00 13.46 -0.69
CA PRO A 72 9.82 14.62 -1.07
C PRO A 72 9.20 15.53 -2.13
N ASP A 73 8.31 15.01 -2.97
CA ASP A 73 7.75 15.78 -4.08
C ASP A 73 6.31 16.21 -3.85
N ILE A 74 5.45 15.33 -3.33
CA ILE A 74 4.08 15.70 -3.02
C ILE A 74 3.70 15.01 -1.70
N ASN A 75 2.75 15.59 -0.98
CA ASN A 75 2.35 15.00 0.29
C ASN A 75 1.34 13.88 0.08
N GLY A 76 1.16 13.06 1.11
CA GLY A 76 0.28 11.89 1.02
C GLY A 76 -1.18 12.25 0.77
N LYS A 77 -1.62 13.43 1.26
CA LYS A 77 -2.98 13.89 1.03
C LYS A 77 -3.25 14.04 -0.47
N GLU A 78 -2.29 14.60 -1.20
CA GLU A 78 -2.42 14.78 -2.63
C GLU A 78 -2.46 13.44 -3.35
N VAL A 79 -1.66 12.47 -2.91
CA VAL A 79 -1.68 11.14 -3.49
C VAL A 79 -3.06 10.52 -3.29
N CYS A 80 -3.64 10.64 -2.09
CA CYS A 80 -4.98 10.13 -1.82
C CYS A 80 -6.02 10.76 -2.75
N HIS A 81 -5.96 12.09 -2.91
CA HIS A 81 -6.89 12.78 -3.80
C HIS A 81 -6.80 12.24 -5.23
N ARG A 82 -5.59 12.05 -5.72
CA ARG A 82 -5.38 11.56 -7.08
C ARG A 82 -5.91 10.16 -7.28
N VAL A 83 -5.70 9.29 -6.29
CA VAL A 83 -6.23 7.94 -6.34
C VAL A 83 -7.76 7.97 -6.36
N ARG A 84 -8.34 8.78 -5.48
CA ARG A 84 -9.81 8.81 -5.36
C ARG A 84 -10.50 9.54 -6.50
N SER A 85 -9.76 10.31 -7.29
CA SER A 85 -10.35 10.98 -8.45
C SER A 85 -10.54 10.03 -9.64
N ASP A 86 -9.98 8.84 -9.59
CA ASP A 86 -10.10 7.85 -10.65
C ASP A 86 -11.08 6.75 -10.19
N PRO A 87 -12.29 6.69 -10.78
CA PRO A 87 -13.27 5.68 -10.35
C PRO A 87 -12.77 4.24 -10.47
N ALA A 88 -11.83 3.99 -11.39
CA ALA A 88 -11.27 2.64 -11.54
C ALA A 88 -10.48 2.19 -10.33
N LEU A 89 -10.11 3.14 -9.43
CA LEU A 89 -9.31 2.87 -8.26
C LEU A 89 -10.13 2.97 -6.96
N ASP A 90 -11.46 2.94 -7.06
CA ASP A 90 -12.31 3.11 -5.88
C ASP A 90 -12.09 2.04 -4.83
N SER A 91 -11.76 0.84 -5.24
CA SER A 91 -11.60 -0.27 -4.31
C SER A 91 -10.23 -0.35 -3.66
N VAL A 92 -9.28 0.48 -4.09
CA VAL A 92 -7.94 0.49 -3.52
C VAL A 92 -8.00 0.97 -2.08
N LYS A 93 -7.42 0.22 -1.16
CA LYS A 93 -7.31 0.65 0.24
C LYS A 93 -6.02 1.42 0.42
N ILE A 94 -6.06 2.45 1.24
CA ILE A 94 -4.89 3.30 1.52
C ILE A 94 -4.65 3.31 3.02
N LEU A 95 -3.49 2.83 3.43
CA LEU A 95 -3.04 2.87 4.82
C LEU A 95 -1.91 3.89 4.90
N CYS A 96 -2.15 5.01 5.55
CA CYS A 96 -1.16 6.07 5.68
C CYS A 96 -0.24 5.81 6.87
N ILE A 97 1.04 6.10 6.69
CA ILE A 97 2.01 6.08 7.78
C ILE A 97 2.45 7.50 8.01
N SER A 98 2.48 7.93 9.27
CA SER A 98 2.85 9.30 9.58
C SER A 98 3.72 9.36 10.80
N GLY A 99 4.58 10.40 10.86
CA GLY A 99 5.30 10.72 12.07
C GLY A 99 4.39 11.41 13.07
N MET A 100 4.92 11.70 14.25
CA MET A 100 4.12 12.32 15.32
C MET A 100 3.52 13.65 14.89
N VAL A 101 4.27 14.41 14.11
CA VAL A 101 3.84 15.75 13.71
C VAL A 101 2.59 15.68 12.84
N GLU A 102 2.47 14.64 12.04
CA GLU A 102 1.37 14.54 11.09
C GLU A 102 0.12 13.90 11.70
N HIS A 103 0.23 13.41 12.92
CA HIS A 103 -0.90 12.75 13.55
C HIS A 103 -2.12 13.68 13.67
N ASN A 104 -1.87 14.98 13.84
CA ASN A 104 -2.96 15.96 13.95
C ASN A 104 -3.73 16.14 12.65
N LYS A 105 -3.22 15.60 11.55
CA LYS A 105 -3.84 15.75 10.24
C LYS A 105 -4.59 14.51 9.78
N VAL A 106 -4.83 13.58 10.71
CA VAL A 106 -5.51 12.33 10.38
C VAL A 106 -6.87 12.57 9.73
N GLU A 107 -7.63 13.54 10.24
CA GLU A 107 -8.93 13.81 9.66
C GLU A 107 -8.86 14.34 8.23
N GLU A 108 -7.84 15.16 7.94
CA GLU A 108 -7.64 15.64 6.57
C GLU A 108 -7.33 14.49 5.62
N LEU A 109 -6.53 13.53 6.08
CA LEU A 109 -6.19 12.37 5.27
C LEU A 109 -7.40 11.48 5.06
N ARG A 110 -8.21 11.30 6.10
CA ARG A 110 -9.42 10.52 5.99
C ARG A 110 -10.37 11.13 4.97
N GLU A 111 -10.54 12.44 5.01
CA GLU A 111 -11.37 13.14 4.05
C GLU A 111 -10.81 13.05 2.65
N ALA A 112 -9.49 12.98 2.52
CA ALA A 112 -8.85 12.82 1.23
C ALA A 112 -8.99 11.39 0.68
N GLY A 113 -9.44 10.45 1.50
CA GLY A 113 -9.73 9.10 1.04
C GLY A 113 -8.90 7.99 1.65
N ALA A 114 -8.09 8.29 2.66
CA ALA A 114 -7.32 7.24 3.35
C ALA A 114 -8.25 6.37 4.19
N ASN A 115 -7.94 5.08 4.26
CA ASN A 115 -8.76 4.12 4.97
C ASN A 115 -8.29 3.85 6.39
N ASP A 116 -6.99 4.01 6.66
CA ASP A 116 -6.45 3.75 7.98
C ASP A 116 -5.12 4.48 8.14
N PHE A 117 -4.61 4.51 9.36
CA PHE A 117 -3.42 5.29 9.71
C PHE A 117 -2.58 4.53 10.72
N MET A 118 -1.25 4.65 10.60
CA MET A 118 -0.34 4.18 11.63
C MET A 118 0.72 5.23 11.88
N GLN A 119 1.07 5.43 13.13
CA GLN A 119 2.07 6.40 13.52
C GLN A 119 3.44 5.72 13.62
N LYS A 120 4.46 6.38 13.10
CA LYS A 120 5.85 5.92 13.26
C LYS A 120 6.34 6.26 14.66
N PRO A 121 7.14 5.42 15.30
CA PRO A 121 7.56 4.09 14.84
C PRO A 121 6.49 3.04 15.11
N PHE A 122 6.49 1.97 14.35
CA PHE A 122 5.54 0.88 14.53
C PHE A 122 6.25 -0.46 14.32
N ALA A 123 5.65 -1.52 14.82
CA ALA A 123 6.15 -2.86 14.57
C ALA A 123 5.68 -3.32 13.19
N ILE A 124 6.57 -3.93 12.43
CA ILE A 124 6.22 -4.42 11.10
C ILE A 124 5.08 -5.43 11.19
N ASP A 125 5.09 -6.27 12.21
CA ASP A 125 4.04 -7.27 12.39
C ASP A 125 2.67 -6.62 12.56
N ASP A 126 2.61 -5.51 13.28
CA ASP A 126 1.36 -4.76 13.45
C ASP A 126 0.87 -4.19 12.12
N LEU A 127 1.79 -3.72 11.30
CA LEU A 127 1.44 -3.20 9.97
C LEU A 127 0.85 -4.30 9.11
N VAL A 128 1.47 -5.47 9.09
CA VAL A 128 0.97 -6.60 8.29
C VAL A 128 -0.43 -7.01 8.77
N THR A 129 -0.62 -7.06 10.08
CA THR A 129 -1.93 -7.39 10.65
C THR A 129 -3.00 -6.37 10.24
N ARG A 130 -2.68 -5.07 10.31
CA ARG A 130 -3.62 -4.02 9.88
C ARG A 130 -3.96 -4.14 8.41
N ALA A 131 -2.94 -4.39 7.60
CA ALA A 131 -3.13 -4.54 6.16
C ALA A 131 -4.07 -5.70 5.86
N CYS A 132 -3.86 -6.84 6.49
CA CYS A 132 -4.74 -7.99 6.30
C CYS A 132 -6.16 -7.67 6.73
N GLY A 133 -6.33 -6.93 7.82
CA GLY A 133 -7.66 -6.53 8.26
C GLY A 133 -8.37 -5.65 7.24
N LEU A 134 -7.65 -4.69 6.64
CA LEU A 134 -8.23 -3.83 5.62
C LEU A 134 -8.66 -4.60 4.38
N LEU A 135 -7.94 -5.67 4.07
CA LEU A 135 -8.22 -6.49 2.90
C LEU A 135 -9.13 -7.67 3.22
N GLU A 136 -9.62 -7.75 4.46
CA GLU A 136 -10.54 -8.78 4.92
C GLU A 136 -9.96 -10.17 4.72
N MET A 137 -8.69 -10.33 5.06
CA MET A 137 -7.99 -11.61 4.96
C MET A 137 -7.30 -11.90 6.27
N GLU A 138 -7.04 -13.18 6.52
CA GLU A 138 -6.33 -13.59 7.72
C GLU A 138 -4.84 -13.65 7.47
N ARG A 139 -4.05 -13.50 8.56
CA ARG A 139 -2.61 -13.65 8.47
C ARG A 139 -2.27 -15.08 8.09
N SER A 140 -1.24 -15.22 7.27
CA SER A 140 -0.69 -16.54 6.97
C SER A 140 0.03 -17.05 8.21
N LEU A 141 -0.11 -18.35 8.48
CA LEU A 141 0.57 -18.99 9.61
C LEU A 141 1.90 -19.61 9.21
N ALA A 142 2.24 -19.50 7.96
CA ALA A 142 3.48 -20.10 7.45
C ALA A 142 4.72 -19.40 8.00
#